data_b82a17cd8726235485fc5ffe6b6b825f
#
_entry.id   b82a17cd8726235485fc5ffe6b6b825f
#
_cell.length_a   1.000
_cell.length_b   1.000
_cell.length_c   1.000
_cell.angle_alpha   90.00
_cell.angle_beta   90.00
_cell.angle_gamma   90.00
#
_symmetry.space_group_name_H-M   'P 1'
#
loop_
_entity.id
_entity.type
_entity.pdbx_description
1 polymer ?
#
loop_
_entity_poly.entity_id
_entity_poly.type
_entity_poly.pdbx_seq_one_letter_code
_entity_poly.pdbx_strand_id
1 'polypeptide(L)'
;MINRQSRSDSNPRRDANDQVALDAAIMREVLTGRSNPEVAPVSSGPFLVMLSGLPGTGKSYFARELVKQAPLLVMESDRLRKALVHEPRYTRGEHSRVFAACHLLLEEFLGQGRRVLFDAANLTERSRLPVYQIAVRASAPLLVISFTATESTVRRRLADRAAGQDPGNYSDADWLIHTRLRQGAQPIQGEHIALDTSGDIAQVVEEVARLVRAAGEDSPGSGDDGGITDGI
;
A
#
# COMPACT_ATOMS: atom_id res chain seq x y z
N MET A 1 -41.54 -30.38 -29.35
CA MET A 1 -40.40 -29.49 -29.49
C MET A 1 -40.09 -28.91 -28.10
N ILE A 2 -39.09 -29.44 -27.44
CA ILE A 2 -38.70 -28.97 -26.07
C ILE A 2 -37.51 -28.08 -26.23
N ASN A 3 -37.75 -26.77 -25.96
CA ASN A 3 -36.74 -25.74 -26.01
C ASN A 3 -35.88 -25.83 -24.74
N ARG A 4 -34.67 -26.42 -24.86
CA ARG A 4 -33.65 -26.39 -23.81
C ARG A 4 -32.99 -25.01 -23.81
N GLN A 5 -33.48 -24.13 -22.95
CA GLN A 5 -32.73 -22.93 -22.58
C GLN A 5 -31.41 -23.37 -21.92
N SER A 6 -30.32 -23.10 -22.58
CA SER A 6 -28.96 -23.20 -22.05
C SER A 6 -28.84 -22.19 -20.90
N ARG A 7 -28.91 -22.68 -19.66
CA ARG A 7 -28.47 -21.93 -18.48
C ARG A 7 -26.96 -21.78 -18.63
N SER A 8 -26.47 -20.58 -18.83
CA SER A 8 -25.05 -20.25 -18.71
C SER A 8 -24.65 -20.51 -17.26
N ASP A 9 -23.84 -21.56 -17.04
CA ASP A 9 -23.22 -21.86 -15.75
C ASP A 9 -22.20 -20.74 -15.40
N SER A 10 -22.69 -19.60 -14.92
CA SER A 10 -21.83 -18.59 -14.30
C SER A 10 -21.36 -19.14 -12.96
N ASN A 11 -20.05 -19.35 -12.84
CA ASN A 11 -19.42 -19.75 -11.60
C ASN A 11 -19.14 -18.47 -10.77
N PRO A 12 -19.84 -18.23 -9.63
CA PRO A 12 -19.74 -16.98 -8.89
C PRO A 12 -18.32 -16.66 -8.40
N ARG A 13 -17.48 -17.69 -8.18
CA ARG A 13 -16.07 -17.51 -7.78
C ARG A 13 -15.20 -17.05 -8.95
N ARG A 14 -15.48 -17.55 -10.16
CA ARG A 14 -14.77 -17.14 -11.37
C ARG A 14 -15.12 -15.69 -11.70
N ASP A 15 -16.39 -15.35 -11.67
CA ASP A 15 -16.89 -14.00 -11.93
C ASP A 15 -16.30 -12.98 -10.94
N ALA A 16 -16.17 -13.36 -9.65
CA ALA A 16 -15.54 -12.52 -8.64
C ALA A 16 -14.03 -12.31 -8.89
N ASN A 17 -13.30 -13.34 -9.29
CA ASN A 17 -11.88 -13.25 -9.62
C ASN A 17 -11.64 -12.41 -10.88
N ASP A 18 -12.47 -12.58 -11.90
CA ASP A 18 -12.41 -11.80 -13.15
C ASP A 18 -12.66 -10.32 -12.85
N GLN A 19 -13.59 -10.01 -11.94
CA GLN A 19 -13.83 -8.62 -11.50
C GLN A 19 -12.63 -8.02 -10.76
N VAL A 20 -11.99 -8.78 -9.87
CA VAL A 20 -10.79 -8.31 -9.15
C VAL A 20 -9.65 -8.05 -10.14
N ALA A 21 -9.47 -8.90 -11.13
CA ALA A 21 -8.44 -8.70 -12.16
C ALA A 21 -8.71 -7.45 -13.01
N LEU A 22 -9.96 -7.17 -13.36
CA LEU A 22 -10.36 -5.97 -14.07
C LEU A 22 -10.11 -4.70 -13.24
N ASP A 23 -10.50 -4.73 -11.97
CA ASP A 23 -10.28 -3.63 -11.03
C ASP A 23 -8.77 -3.36 -10.85
N ALA A 24 -7.96 -4.40 -10.73
CA ALA A 24 -6.51 -4.30 -10.66
C ALA A 24 -5.91 -3.70 -11.95
N ALA A 25 -6.44 -4.03 -13.12
CA ALA A 25 -5.99 -3.44 -14.38
C ALA A 25 -6.21 -1.92 -14.41
N ILE A 26 -7.38 -1.45 -13.98
CA ILE A 26 -7.67 0.00 -13.87
C ILE A 26 -6.73 0.69 -12.88
N MET A 27 -6.54 0.10 -11.70
CA MET A 27 -5.64 0.65 -10.68
C MET A 27 -4.18 0.65 -11.15
N ARG A 28 -3.73 -0.38 -11.88
CA ARG A 28 -2.39 -0.46 -12.45
C ARG A 28 -2.12 0.70 -13.38
N GLU A 29 -3.07 1.03 -14.26
CA GLU A 29 -2.95 2.16 -15.17
C GLU A 29 -2.75 3.49 -14.42
N VAL A 30 -3.46 3.69 -13.30
CA VAL A 30 -3.29 4.86 -12.42
C VAL A 30 -1.90 4.89 -11.76
N LEU A 31 -1.35 3.73 -11.40
CA LEU A 31 -0.07 3.63 -10.73
C LEU A 31 1.13 3.75 -11.70
N THR A 32 1.00 3.27 -12.94
CA THR A 32 2.08 3.21 -13.92
C THR A 32 1.93 4.22 -15.06
N GLY A 33 0.85 5.01 -15.09
CA GLY A 33 0.57 6.01 -16.11
C GLY A 33 1.59 7.17 -16.14
N ARG A 34 1.56 7.96 -17.22
CA ARG A 34 2.57 9.00 -17.54
C ARG A 34 2.87 10.04 -16.46
N SER A 35 2.01 10.17 -15.46
CA SER A 35 2.20 11.11 -14.33
C SER A 35 2.97 10.52 -13.16
N ASN A 36 3.32 9.24 -13.20
CA ASN A 36 4.09 8.57 -12.16
C ASN A 36 5.42 8.17 -12.82
N PRO A 37 6.56 8.79 -12.45
CA PRO A 37 7.84 8.39 -13.02
C PRO A 37 7.99 6.88 -12.79
N GLU A 38 8.29 6.18 -13.88
CA GLU A 38 8.51 4.74 -13.86
C GLU A 38 9.59 4.46 -12.80
N VAL A 39 9.16 3.99 -11.65
CA VAL A 39 10.09 3.50 -10.63
C VAL A 39 10.65 2.22 -11.24
N ALA A 40 11.80 2.35 -11.92
CA ALA A 40 12.50 1.24 -12.53
C ALA A 40 12.63 0.10 -11.52
N PRO A 41 12.54 -1.18 -11.95
CA PRO A 41 12.86 -2.29 -11.07
C PRO A 41 14.26 -2.04 -10.52
N VAL A 42 14.36 -1.89 -9.23
CA VAL A 42 15.65 -1.71 -8.57
C VAL A 42 16.28 -3.09 -8.52
N SER A 43 17.49 -3.24 -9.00
CA SER A 43 18.24 -4.51 -9.02
C SER A 43 18.49 -5.14 -7.62
N SER A 44 17.98 -4.52 -6.60
CA SER A 44 18.18 -4.83 -5.18
C SER A 44 17.02 -5.60 -4.52
N GLY A 45 16.04 -6.09 -5.28
CA GLY A 45 14.97 -6.93 -4.76
C GLY A 45 13.73 -6.17 -4.23
N PRO A 46 12.64 -6.91 -3.95
CA PRO A 46 11.40 -6.34 -3.47
C PRO A 46 11.53 -5.81 -2.05
N PHE A 47 10.77 -4.77 -1.71
CA PHE A 47 10.65 -4.23 -0.36
C PHE A 47 9.26 -3.65 -0.14
N LEU A 48 8.67 -3.86 1.03
CA LEU A 48 7.35 -3.35 1.34
C LEU A 48 7.37 -2.44 2.58
N VAL A 49 6.90 -1.20 2.42
CA VAL A 49 6.57 -0.31 3.53
C VAL A 49 5.06 -0.30 3.70
N MET A 50 4.55 -0.74 4.84
CA MET A 50 3.13 -0.66 5.18
C MET A 50 2.89 0.44 6.21
N LEU A 51 2.02 1.40 5.87
CA LEU A 51 1.57 2.42 6.81
C LEU A 51 0.32 1.95 7.55
N SER A 52 0.23 2.27 8.84
CA SER A 52 -0.92 1.99 9.69
C SER A 52 -1.24 3.19 10.57
N GLY A 53 -2.49 3.63 10.60
CA GLY A 53 -2.90 4.75 11.46
C GLY A 53 -4.23 5.36 11.04
N LEU A 54 -4.84 6.09 11.96
CA LEU A 54 -6.13 6.76 11.76
C LEU A 54 -6.04 7.89 10.71
N PRO A 55 -7.15 8.30 10.11
CA PRO A 55 -7.20 9.51 9.29
C PRO A 55 -6.68 10.74 10.05
N GLY A 56 -5.93 11.61 9.39
CA GLY A 56 -5.37 12.82 10.00
C GLY A 56 -4.05 12.61 10.78
N THR A 57 -3.56 11.37 10.92
CA THR A 57 -2.28 11.10 11.63
C THR A 57 -1.03 11.31 10.76
N GLY A 58 -1.14 11.81 9.53
CA GLY A 58 0.03 12.22 8.74
C GLY A 58 0.65 11.16 7.83
N LYS A 59 0.02 9.98 7.63
CA LYS A 59 0.53 8.91 6.75
C LYS A 59 0.88 9.37 5.35
N SER A 60 -0.05 10.01 4.65
CA SER A 60 0.17 10.44 3.26
C SER A 60 1.16 11.60 3.16
N TYR A 61 1.29 12.43 4.19
CA TYR A 61 2.36 13.41 4.27
C TYR A 61 3.74 12.72 4.38
N PHE A 62 3.87 11.76 5.29
CA PHE A 62 5.07 10.94 5.42
C PHE A 62 5.41 10.21 4.12
N ALA A 63 4.42 9.59 3.47
CA ALA A 63 4.61 8.92 2.19
C ALA A 63 5.18 9.86 1.12
N ARG A 64 4.64 11.08 0.99
CA ARG A 64 5.13 12.10 0.05
C ARG A 64 6.58 12.54 0.35
N GLU A 65 6.95 12.67 1.62
CA GLU A 65 8.32 13.03 1.99
C GLU A 65 9.29 11.87 1.76
N LEU A 66 8.87 10.64 2.06
CA LEU A 66 9.72 9.45 1.90
C LEU A 66 10.07 9.18 0.43
N VAL A 67 9.12 9.30 -0.49
CA VAL A 67 9.38 9.03 -1.92
C VAL A 67 10.31 10.05 -2.58
N LYS A 68 10.50 11.23 -1.99
CA LYS A 68 11.51 12.20 -2.43
C LYS A 68 12.93 11.70 -2.14
N GLN A 69 13.09 10.79 -1.18
CA GLN A 69 14.37 10.31 -0.68
C GLN A 69 14.65 8.85 -1.02
N ALA A 70 13.63 8.06 -1.34
CA ALA A 70 13.76 6.65 -1.69
C ALA A 70 12.81 6.29 -2.84
N PRO A 71 13.26 5.47 -3.83
CA PRO A 71 12.43 5.06 -4.96
C PRO A 71 11.41 4.02 -4.49
N LEU A 72 10.17 4.44 -4.32
CA LEU A 72 9.04 3.61 -3.91
C LEU A 72 7.84 3.84 -4.82
N LEU A 73 7.19 2.76 -5.25
CA LEU A 73 5.87 2.83 -5.87
C LEU A 73 4.83 3.06 -4.78
N VAL A 74 4.14 4.20 -4.81
CA VAL A 74 3.12 4.52 -3.80
C VAL A 74 1.77 3.96 -4.21
N MET A 75 1.24 3.04 -3.42
CA MET A 75 -0.11 2.52 -3.53
C MET A 75 -0.98 3.16 -2.42
N GLU A 76 -1.66 4.25 -2.75
CA GLU A 76 -2.56 4.95 -1.85
C GLU A 76 -3.99 4.44 -2.05
N SER A 77 -4.55 3.78 -1.02
CA SER A 77 -5.84 3.09 -1.11
C SER A 77 -7.02 4.03 -1.44
N ASP A 78 -7.01 5.27 -0.94
CA ASP A 78 -8.09 6.23 -1.22
C ASP A 78 -8.01 6.77 -2.66
N ARG A 79 -6.81 7.01 -3.20
CA ARG A 79 -6.60 7.35 -4.61
C ARG A 79 -7.07 6.23 -5.53
N LEU A 80 -6.70 4.99 -5.23
CA LEU A 80 -7.09 3.81 -6.01
C LEU A 80 -8.59 3.54 -5.93
N ARG A 81 -9.21 3.80 -4.77
CA ARG A 81 -10.66 3.75 -4.62
C ARG A 81 -11.36 4.73 -5.57
N LYS A 82 -10.92 5.99 -5.62
CA LYS A 82 -11.51 7.02 -6.50
C LYS A 82 -11.33 6.70 -7.98
N ALA A 83 -10.31 5.95 -8.34
CA ALA A 83 -10.12 5.47 -9.71
C ALA A 83 -11.15 4.39 -10.09
N LEU A 84 -11.58 3.55 -9.15
CA LEU A 84 -12.58 2.50 -9.39
C LEU A 84 -14.01 2.96 -9.20
N VAL A 85 -14.24 3.89 -8.27
CA VAL A 85 -15.57 4.29 -7.83
C VAL A 85 -15.68 5.80 -7.92
N HIS A 86 -16.49 6.29 -8.85
CA HIS A 86 -16.66 7.73 -9.08
C HIS A 86 -17.18 8.46 -7.82
N GLU A 87 -18.14 7.83 -7.11
CA GLU A 87 -18.69 8.33 -5.85
C GLU A 87 -18.55 7.27 -4.75
N PRO A 88 -17.42 7.28 -3.99
CA PRO A 88 -17.19 6.30 -2.94
C PRO A 88 -18.25 6.38 -1.82
N ARG A 89 -18.85 5.25 -1.49
CA ARG A 89 -19.82 5.09 -0.40
C ARG A 89 -19.24 4.39 0.82
N TYR A 90 -18.00 3.90 0.74
CA TYR A 90 -17.27 3.21 1.80
C TYR A 90 -18.03 2.03 2.41
N THR A 91 -18.87 1.35 1.61
CA THR A 91 -19.57 0.14 2.03
C THR A 91 -18.58 -1.02 2.24
N ARG A 92 -19.01 -2.06 2.98
CA ARG A 92 -18.19 -3.27 3.17
C ARG A 92 -17.86 -3.96 1.84
N GLY A 93 -18.82 -4.02 0.92
CA GLY A 93 -18.61 -4.63 -0.41
C GLY A 93 -17.60 -3.84 -1.24
N GLU A 94 -17.75 -2.52 -1.30
CA GLU A 94 -16.79 -1.62 -1.96
C GLU A 94 -15.38 -1.75 -1.34
N HIS A 95 -15.30 -1.75 0.00
CA HIS A 95 -14.02 -1.93 0.68
C HIS A 95 -13.36 -3.26 0.32
N SER A 96 -14.10 -4.37 0.36
CA SER A 96 -13.57 -5.69 0.01
C SER A 96 -13.09 -5.74 -1.45
N ARG A 97 -13.84 -5.14 -2.37
CA ARG A 97 -13.49 -5.06 -3.80
C ARG A 97 -12.20 -4.27 -4.02
N VAL A 98 -12.10 -3.06 -3.45
CA VAL A 98 -10.91 -2.20 -3.57
C VAL A 98 -9.67 -2.89 -3.00
N PHE A 99 -9.78 -3.47 -1.80
CA PHE A 99 -8.63 -4.11 -1.15
C PHE A 99 -8.23 -5.42 -1.81
N ALA A 100 -9.17 -6.19 -2.39
CA ALA A 100 -8.82 -7.37 -3.18
C ALA A 100 -7.95 -6.99 -4.40
N ALA A 101 -8.31 -5.94 -5.12
CA ALA A 101 -7.51 -5.43 -6.24
C ALA A 101 -6.15 -4.85 -5.77
N CYS A 102 -6.12 -4.10 -4.65
CA CYS A 102 -4.87 -3.62 -4.06
C CYS A 102 -3.92 -4.77 -3.69
N HIS A 103 -4.45 -5.84 -3.07
CA HIS A 103 -3.65 -6.99 -2.67
C HIS A 103 -3.08 -7.73 -3.89
N LEU A 104 -3.87 -7.90 -4.95
CA LEU A 104 -3.40 -8.50 -6.20
C LEU A 104 -2.24 -7.69 -6.81
N LEU A 105 -2.38 -6.37 -6.88
CA LEU A 105 -1.31 -5.49 -7.39
C LEU A 105 -0.09 -5.47 -6.50
N LEU A 106 -0.27 -5.51 -5.19
CA LEU A 106 0.83 -5.57 -4.23
C LEU A 106 1.68 -6.83 -4.46
N GLU A 107 1.02 -7.98 -4.62
CA GLU A 107 1.68 -9.26 -4.92
C GLU A 107 2.39 -9.22 -6.27
N GLU A 108 1.75 -8.65 -7.29
CA GLU A 108 2.32 -8.49 -8.64
C GLU A 108 3.58 -7.60 -8.61
N PHE A 109 3.51 -6.42 -8.02
CA PHE A 109 4.64 -5.48 -8.03
C PHE A 109 5.81 -5.99 -7.19
N LEU A 110 5.55 -6.60 -6.03
CA LEU A 110 6.60 -7.23 -5.24
C LEU A 110 7.22 -8.42 -5.99
N GLY A 111 6.42 -9.24 -6.67
CA GLY A 111 6.90 -10.33 -7.52
C GLY A 111 7.75 -9.85 -8.72
N GLN A 112 7.57 -8.60 -9.16
CA GLN A 112 8.41 -7.94 -10.17
C GLN A 112 9.70 -7.34 -9.58
N GLY A 113 9.99 -7.55 -8.28
CA GLY A 113 11.15 -6.97 -7.60
C GLY A 113 10.99 -5.49 -7.27
N ARG A 114 9.78 -4.93 -7.33
CA ARG A 114 9.54 -3.51 -7.02
C ARG A 114 9.52 -3.26 -5.51
N ARG A 115 9.92 -2.06 -5.14
CA ARG A 115 9.75 -1.52 -3.79
C ARG A 115 8.44 -0.75 -3.73
N VAL A 116 7.57 -1.13 -2.78
CA VAL A 116 6.22 -0.60 -2.68
C VAL A 116 5.98 0.04 -1.32
N LEU A 117 5.33 1.21 -1.31
CA LEU A 117 4.75 1.81 -0.13
C LEU A 117 3.23 1.68 -0.21
N PHE A 118 2.65 0.95 0.74
CA PHE A 118 1.20 0.76 0.84
C PHE A 118 0.61 1.72 1.86
N ASP A 119 0.01 2.82 1.39
CA ASP A 119 -0.70 3.82 2.21
C ASP A 119 -2.18 3.45 2.32
N ALA A 120 -2.52 2.86 3.44
CA ALA A 120 -3.89 2.55 3.83
C ALA A 120 -4.04 2.70 5.36
N ALA A 121 -5.27 2.67 5.87
CA ALA A 121 -5.50 2.79 7.31
C ALA A 121 -4.92 1.61 8.11
N ASN A 122 -5.07 0.37 7.61
CA ASN A 122 -4.51 -0.87 8.19
C ASN A 122 -4.70 -1.00 9.71
N LEU A 123 -5.90 -0.65 10.23
CA LEU A 123 -6.16 -0.46 11.65
C LEU A 123 -6.39 -1.75 12.43
N THR A 124 -6.68 -2.86 11.77
CA THR A 124 -7.02 -4.12 12.43
C THR A 124 -6.09 -5.23 11.96
N GLU A 125 -5.92 -6.26 12.79
CA GLU A 125 -5.15 -7.44 12.39
C GLU A 125 -5.72 -8.10 11.13
N ARG A 126 -7.04 -8.14 11.02
CA ARG A 126 -7.72 -8.62 9.82
C ARG A 126 -7.32 -7.87 8.54
N SER A 127 -7.06 -6.56 8.65
CA SER A 127 -6.63 -5.75 7.49
C SER A 127 -5.13 -5.89 7.20
N ARG A 128 -4.31 -6.13 8.22
CA ARG A 128 -2.85 -6.28 8.09
C ARG A 128 -2.43 -7.67 7.63
N LEU A 129 -3.13 -8.71 8.08
CA LEU A 129 -2.77 -10.11 7.81
C LEU A 129 -2.57 -10.43 6.31
N PRO A 130 -3.44 -10.01 5.37
CA PRO A 130 -3.19 -10.23 3.95
C PRO A 130 -1.88 -9.60 3.46
N VAL A 131 -1.54 -8.41 3.95
CA VAL A 131 -0.31 -7.69 3.58
C VAL A 131 0.92 -8.43 4.09
N TYR A 132 0.89 -8.93 5.33
CA TYR A 132 1.95 -9.78 5.89
C TYR A 132 2.16 -11.04 5.04
N GLN A 133 1.07 -11.71 4.68
CA GLN A 133 1.14 -12.93 3.86
C GLN A 133 1.69 -12.67 2.46
N ILE A 134 1.35 -11.53 1.84
CA ILE A 134 1.88 -11.13 0.54
C ILE A 134 3.38 -10.89 0.64
N ALA A 135 3.84 -10.16 1.66
CA ALA A 135 5.27 -9.90 1.88
C ALA A 135 6.06 -11.21 2.01
N VAL A 136 5.55 -12.17 2.78
CA VAL A 136 6.15 -13.51 2.94
C VAL A 136 6.22 -14.26 1.62
N ARG A 137 5.10 -14.32 0.85
CA ARG A 137 5.08 -15.02 -0.45
C ARG A 137 6.01 -14.41 -1.47
N ALA A 138 6.14 -13.09 -1.46
CA ALA A 138 7.05 -12.35 -2.36
C ALA A 138 8.50 -12.34 -1.88
N SER A 139 8.81 -12.95 -0.72
CA SER A 139 10.13 -12.85 -0.04
C SER A 139 10.57 -11.39 0.11
N ALA A 140 9.63 -10.48 0.33
CA ALA A 140 9.89 -9.05 0.48
C ALA A 140 10.06 -8.70 1.96
N PRO A 141 11.18 -8.11 2.37
CA PRO A 141 11.28 -7.49 3.68
C PRO A 141 10.15 -6.49 3.88
N LEU A 142 9.52 -6.53 5.08
CA LEU A 142 8.39 -5.69 5.42
C LEU A 142 8.75 -4.74 6.56
N LEU A 143 8.60 -3.45 6.31
CA LEU A 143 8.68 -2.40 7.33
C LEU A 143 7.28 -1.87 7.63
N VAL A 144 6.83 -1.99 8.88
CA VAL A 144 5.55 -1.47 9.33
C VAL A 144 5.76 -0.17 10.09
N ILE A 145 4.99 0.88 9.75
CA ILE A 145 5.05 2.15 10.45
C ILE A 145 3.66 2.48 11.00
N SER A 146 3.57 2.64 12.32
CA SER A 146 2.35 3.00 13.04
C SER A 146 2.34 4.50 13.34
N PHE A 147 1.29 5.18 12.89
CA PHE A 147 1.16 6.63 13.00
C PHE A 147 0.20 7.05 14.10
N THR A 148 0.68 7.95 14.95
CA THR A 148 -0.13 8.66 15.94
C THR A 148 0.04 10.17 15.78
N ALA A 149 -0.86 10.94 16.36
CA ALA A 149 -0.75 12.37 16.57
C ALA A 149 -1.67 12.80 17.68
N THR A 150 -1.40 13.96 18.29
CA THR A 150 -2.30 14.56 19.30
C THR A 150 -3.67 14.87 18.69
N GLU A 151 -4.70 14.80 19.50
CA GLU A 151 -6.07 15.09 19.04
C GLU A 151 -6.19 16.48 18.41
N SER A 152 -5.55 17.48 19.00
CA SER A 152 -5.54 18.86 18.47
C SER A 152 -4.90 18.93 17.08
N THR A 153 -3.80 18.22 16.86
CA THR A 153 -3.14 18.14 15.54
C THR A 153 -4.03 17.44 14.51
N VAL A 154 -4.66 16.32 14.89
CA VAL A 154 -5.58 15.60 14.00
C VAL A 154 -6.77 16.47 13.61
N ARG A 155 -7.43 17.13 14.59
CA ARG A 155 -8.58 18.01 14.33
C ARG A 155 -8.22 19.14 13.37
N ARG A 156 -7.09 19.81 13.60
CA ARG A 156 -6.61 20.86 12.70
C ARG A 156 -6.41 20.34 11.28
N ARG A 157 -5.66 19.23 11.10
CA ARG A 157 -5.36 18.64 9.80
C ARG A 157 -6.62 18.21 9.03
N LEU A 158 -7.62 17.67 9.74
CA LEU A 158 -8.89 17.29 9.12
C LEU A 158 -9.71 18.52 8.73
N ALA A 159 -9.67 19.60 9.52
CA ALA A 159 -10.31 20.87 9.20
C ALA A 159 -9.64 21.56 7.98
N ASP A 160 -8.30 21.63 7.95
CA ASP A 160 -7.52 22.20 6.85
C ASP A 160 -7.81 21.45 5.53
N ARG A 161 -7.94 20.11 5.61
CA ARG A 161 -8.33 19.28 4.46
C ARG A 161 -9.73 19.60 3.97
N ALA A 162 -10.71 19.69 4.88
CA ALA A 162 -12.09 20.04 4.54
C ALA A 162 -12.19 21.43 3.89
N ALA A 163 -11.28 22.33 4.23
CA ALA A 163 -11.13 23.65 3.61
C ALA A 163 -10.35 23.64 2.27
N GLY A 164 -9.95 22.46 1.76
CA GLY A 164 -9.22 22.32 0.51
C GLY A 164 -7.74 22.74 0.57
N GLN A 165 -7.16 22.86 1.76
CA GLN A 165 -5.79 23.32 1.96
C GLN A 165 -4.71 22.22 1.86
N ASP A 166 -5.10 20.98 1.57
CA ASP A 166 -4.17 19.85 1.34
C ASP A 166 -4.36 19.26 -0.07
N PRO A 167 -3.92 19.97 -1.12
CA PRO A 167 -4.01 19.46 -2.49
C PRO A 167 -3.18 18.18 -2.65
N GLY A 168 -3.77 17.14 -3.23
CA GLY A 168 -3.14 15.82 -3.39
C GLY A 168 -3.45 14.85 -2.25
N ASN A 169 -4.32 15.20 -1.31
CA ASN A 169 -4.89 14.26 -0.36
C ASN A 169 -6.22 13.69 -0.91
N TYR A 170 -6.27 12.38 -1.08
CA TYR A 170 -7.43 11.68 -1.66
C TYR A 170 -8.44 11.22 -0.62
N SER A 171 -8.14 11.32 0.69
CA SER A 171 -9.02 10.85 1.76
C SER A 171 -10.16 11.82 2.04
N ASP A 172 -11.40 11.33 2.08
CA ASP A 172 -12.60 12.09 2.42
C ASP A 172 -12.96 11.98 3.92
N ALA A 173 -12.05 11.40 4.74
CA ALA A 173 -12.31 11.18 6.15
C ALA A 173 -12.31 12.49 6.94
N ASP A 174 -13.36 12.68 7.71
CA ASP A 174 -13.56 13.76 8.68
C ASP A 174 -13.31 13.31 10.13
N TRP A 175 -13.59 14.20 11.09
CA TRP A 175 -13.47 13.89 12.52
C TRP A 175 -14.42 12.77 13.00
N LEU A 176 -15.62 12.69 12.44
CA LEU A 176 -16.58 11.65 12.80
C LEU A 176 -16.07 10.26 12.36
N ILE A 177 -15.55 10.19 11.14
CA ILE A 177 -14.93 8.97 10.60
C ILE A 177 -13.69 8.60 11.43
N HIS A 178 -12.84 9.57 11.78
CA HIS A 178 -11.68 9.33 12.66
C HIS A 178 -12.12 8.69 13.99
N THR A 179 -13.09 9.29 14.68
CA THR A 179 -13.59 8.82 15.98
C THR A 179 -14.19 7.42 15.88
N ARG A 180 -14.98 7.16 14.84
CA ARG A 180 -15.57 5.84 14.57
C ARG A 180 -14.52 4.77 14.35
N LEU A 181 -13.51 5.05 13.52
CA LEU A 181 -12.43 4.10 13.22
C LEU A 181 -11.54 3.83 14.43
N ARG A 182 -11.34 4.83 15.31
CA ARG A 182 -10.57 4.69 16.54
C ARG A 182 -11.12 3.61 17.47
N GLN A 183 -12.44 3.43 17.52
CA GLN A 183 -13.09 2.41 18.37
C GLN A 183 -12.75 0.97 17.94
N GLY A 184 -12.47 0.75 16.67
CA GLY A 184 -12.13 -0.58 16.13
C GLY A 184 -10.64 -0.79 15.88
N ALA A 185 -9.80 0.22 16.17
CA ALA A 185 -8.37 0.11 15.94
C ALA A 185 -7.72 -0.88 16.94
N GLN A 186 -6.83 -1.71 16.42
CA GLN A 186 -6.11 -2.74 17.18
C GLN A 186 -4.60 -2.44 17.17
N PRO A 187 -3.90 -2.57 18.30
CA PRO A 187 -2.46 -2.41 18.35
C PRO A 187 -1.77 -3.39 17.40
N ILE A 188 -0.60 -3.00 16.92
CA ILE A 188 0.27 -3.89 16.12
C ILE A 188 1.07 -4.72 17.11
N GLN A 189 1.02 -6.05 16.97
CA GLN A 189 1.70 -6.97 17.89
C GLN A 189 3.16 -7.27 17.50
N GLY A 190 3.50 -7.11 16.20
CA GLY A 190 4.84 -7.34 15.68
C GLY A 190 5.77 -6.13 15.74
N GLU A 191 7.00 -6.30 15.27
CA GLU A 191 7.95 -5.21 15.11
C GLU A 191 7.41 -4.13 14.18
N HIS A 192 7.50 -2.88 14.64
CA HIS A 192 7.08 -1.71 13.85
C HIS A 192 7.73 -0.44 14.40
N ILE A 193 7.81 0.58 13.56
CA ILE A 193 8.19 1.92 13.98
C ILE A 193 6.93 2.64 14.45
N ALA A 194 6.90 3.08 15.71
CA ALA A 194 5.84 3.94 16.24
C ALA A 194 6.23 5.40 16.05
N LEU A 195 5.48 6.14 15.21
CA LEU A 195 5.75 7.52 14.84
C LEU A 195 4.64 8.46 15.31
N ASP A 196 4.98 9.37 16.26
CA ASP A 196 4.14 10.52 16.57
C ASP A 196 4.48 11.67 15.61
N THR A 197 3.51 12.04 14.81
CA THR A 197 3.66 13.09 13.79
C THR A 197 3.22 14.47 14.29
N SER A 198 3.01 14.66 15.59
CA SER A 198 2.66 15.98 16.16
C SER A 198 3.81 16.98 16.08
N GLY A 199 5.05 16.47 16.00
CA GLY A 199 6.28 17.21 15.82
C GLY A 199 6.88 17.07 14.42
N ASP A 200 8.18 17.39 14.31
CA ASP A 200 8.97 17.19 13.10
C ASP A 200 9.25 15.69 12.87
N ILE A 201 9.09 15.24 11.63
CA ILE A 201 9.31 13.85 11.24
C ILE A 201 10.52 13.65 10.29
N ALA A 202 11.25 14.72 9.99
CA ALA A 202 12.32 14.72 8.98
C ALA A 202 13.36 13.64 9.25
N GLN A 203 13.80 13.49 10.50
CA GLN A 203 14.79 12.49 10.91
C GLN A 203 14.28 11.06 10.68
N VAL A 204 13.02 10.77 11.02
CA VAL A 204 12.43 9.44 10.82
C VAL A 204 12.25 9.13 9.33
N VAL A 205 11.87 10.13 8.52
CA VAL A 205 11.79 9.99 7.06
C VAL A 205 13.16 9.63 6.49
N GLU A 206 14.23 10.31 6.91
CA GLU A 206 15.60 10.01 6.47
C GLU A 206 16.07 8.61 6.87
N GLU A 207 15.79 8.21 8.12
CA GLU A 207 16.12 6.88 8.63
C GLU A 207 15.41 5.78 7.81
N VAL A 208 14.10 5.91 7.61
CA VAL A 208 13.32 4.96 6.80
C VAL A 208 13.81 4.94 5.36
N ALA A 209 14.12 6.10 4.77
CA ALA A 209 14.69 6.16 3.43
C ALA A 209 16.01 5.41 3.30
N ARG A 210 16.86 5.48 4.33
CA ARG A 210 18.11 4.74 4.40
C ARG A 210 17.85 3.23 4.47
N LEU A 211 16.93 2.78 5.33
CA LEU A 211 16.55 1.36 5.42
C LEU A 211 16.01 0.83 4.08
N VAL A 212 15.15 1.61 3.42
CA VAL A 212 14.61 1.24 2.10
C VAL A 212 15.72 1.12 1.06
N ARG A 213 16.72 1.99 1.06
CA ARG A 213 17.84 1.92 0.12
C ARG A 213 18.77 0.74 0.42
N ALA A 214 19.13 0.54 1.69
CA ALA A 214 20.05 -0.51 2.12
C ALA A 214 19.51 -1.94 1.93
N ALA A 215 18.20 -2.12 2.05
CA ALA A 215 17.55 -3.44 1.91
C ALA A 215 17.77 -4.14 0.55
N GLY A 216 18.62 -3.64 -0.30
CA GLY A 216 18.94 -4.23 -1.58
C GLY A 216 20.41 -4.38 -1.84
N GLU A 217 21.25 -3.90 -0.95
CA GLU A 217 22.72 -4.04 -1.10
C GLU A 217 23.22 -5.38 -0.54
N ASP A 218 22.43 -6.04 0.31
CA ASP A 218 22.78 -7.29 0.99
C ASP A 218 22.40 -8.59 0.24
N SER A 219 22.01 -8.55 -1.02
CA SER A 219 21.87 -9.78 -1.81
C SER A 219 23.28 -10.27 -2.16
N PRO A 220 23.73 -11.43 -1.63
CA PRO A 220 25.04 -11.98 -2.00
C PRO A 220 25.02 -12.27 -3.50
N GLY A 221 25.89 -11.56 -4.23
CA GLY A 221 26.11 -11.78 -5.66
C GLY A 221 26.28 -13.28 -5.90
N SER A 222 25.57 -13.81 -6.88
CA SER A 222 25.77 -15.16 -7.43
C SER A 222 27.25 -15.35 -7.68
N GLY A 223 27.85 -16.26 -6.92
CA GLY A 223 29.28 -16.57 -6.93
C GLY A 223 29.80 -16.73 -8.35
N ASP A 224 30.90 -16.09 -8.54
CA ASP A 224 31.85 -16.28 -9.60
C ASP A 224 32.10 -17.79 -9.81
N ASP A 225 31.64 -18.28 -10.92
CA ASP A 225 31.85 -19.64 -11.38
C ASP A 225 33.27 -19.69 -11.89
N GLY A 226 34.22 -19.84 -10.92
CA GLY A 226 35.64 -19.98 -11.18
C GLY A 226 35.89 -21.19 -12.06
N GLY A 227 36.05 -20.94 -13.34
CA GLY A 227 36.47 -21.92 -14.31
C GLY A 227 37.76 -22.63 -13.86
N ILE A 228 37.65 -23.91 -13.58
CA ILE A 228 38.77 -24.83 -13.46
C ILE A 228 39.29 -25.06 -14.89
N THR A 229 40.39 -24.38 -15.23
CA THR A 229 41.19 -24.75 -16.39
C THR A 229 42.04 -25.95 -16.01
N ASP A 230 41.64 -27.11 -16.50
CA ASP A 230 42.54 -28.25 -16.63
C ASP A 230 43.69 -27.88 -17.57
N GLY A 231 44.89 -28.04 -17.06
CA GLY A 231 46.13 -27.91 -17.80
C GLY A 231 47.11 -29.02 -17.43
N ILE A 232 47.12 -30.04 -18.27
CA ILE A 232 48.19 -31.05 -18.50
C ILE A 232 48.77 -31.78 -17.28
#